data_2d0113bfdbaaa9aa24707ad341d7bacc
#
_entry.id   2d0113bfdbaaa9aa24707ad341d7bacc
#
_cell.length_a   1.000
_cell.length_b   1.000
_cell.length_c   1.000
_cell.angle_alpha   90.00
_cell.angle_beta   90.00
_cell.angle_gamma   90.00
#
_symmetry.space_group_name_H-M   'P 1'
#
loop_
_entity.id
_entity.type
_entity.pdbx_description
1 polymer ?
#
loop_
_entity_poly.entity_id
_entity_poly.type
_entity_poly.pdbx_seq_one_letter_code
_entity_poly.pdbx_strand_id
1 'polypeptide(L)'
;MKNFWLVKQEPSSYSWSDLLADGKTDWTGVRNYTARNNLRKMRKGDEVLFYHSGEDKAVVGIAKVVHGAYPDPTETEGDWSAVDLAPSESLRRPVTLRQIKIVPQLEKMQLIRQSRLSVMPVTPCEFRAIVRMGQ
;
A
#
# COMPACT_ATOMS: atom_id res chain seq x y z
N MET A 1 4.56 16.74 -7.97
CA MET A 1 4.61 15.44 -8.65
C MET A 1 4.06 14.37 -7.74
N LYS A 2 3.35 13.43 -8.35
CA LYS A 2 2.74 12.31 -7.65
C LYS A 2 3.81 11.25 -7.33
N ASN A 3 3.78 10.73 -6.11
CA ASN A 3 4.60 9.58 -5.71
C ASN A 3 3.74 8.33 -5.63
N PHE A 4 4.41 7.18 -5.58
CA PHE A 4 3.73 5.89 -5.56
C PHE A 4 4.21 5.08 -4.37
N TRP A 5 3.26 4.34 -3.78
CA TRP A 5 3.47 3.59 -2.55
C TRP A 5 2.79 2.24 -2.63
N LEU A 6 3.13 1.36 -1.71
CA LEU A 6 2.43 0.10 -1.51
C LEU A 6 2.20 -0.08 -0.02
N VAL A 7 0.98 -0.46 0.35
CA VAL A 7 0.63 -0.80 1.72
C VAL A 7 0.14 -2.24 1.76
N LYS A 8 0.49 -2.93 2.85
CA LYS A 8 0.10 -4.32 3.07
C LYS A 8 -0.93 -4.41 4.18
N GLN A 9 -1.90 -5.28 3.99
CA GLN A 9 -2.86 -5.61 5.04
C GLN A 9 -3.34 -7.04 4.85
N GLU A 10 -3.59 -7.73 5.95
CA GLU A 10 -4.23 -9.03 5.89
C GLU A 10 -5.70 -8.85 5.53
N PRO A 11 -6.23 -9.60 4.54
CA PRO A 11 -7.63 -9.43 4.15
C PRO A 11 -8.61 -9.79 5.26
N SER A 12 -8.21 -10.66 6.20
CA SER A 12 -9.04 -10.97 7.37
C SER A 12 -9.16 -9.79 8.32
N SER A 13 -8.19 -8.88 8.33
CA SER A 13 -8.22 -7.68 9.16
C SER A 13 -8.89 -6.52 8.44
N TYR A 14 -8.48 -6.27 7.20
CA TYR A 14 -9.08 -5.21 6.38
C TYR A 14 -8.79 -5.49 4.91
N SER A 15 -9.80 -5.86 4.16
CA SER A 15 -9.66 -6.25 2.75
C SER A 15 -9.88 -5.08 1.81
N TRP A 16 -9.52 -5.29 0.53
CA TRP A 16 -9.85 -4.35 -0.54
C TRP A 16 -11.37 -4.17 -0.65
N SER A 17 -12.14 -5.26 -0.48
CA SER A 17 -13.59 -5.19 -0.49
C SER A 17 -14.12 -4.31 0.65
N ASP A 18 -13.48 -4.38 1.82
CA ASP A 18 -13.84 -3.51 2.95
C ASP A 18 -13.61 -2.05 2.59
N LEU A 19 -12.49 -1.74 1.95
CA LEU A 19 -12.20 -0.37 1.53
C LEU A 19 -13.20 0.12 0.48
N LEU A 20 -13.57 -0.73 -0.47
CA LEU A 20 -14.58 -0.38 -1.47
C LEU A 20 -15.92 -0.07 -0.82
N ALA A 21 -16.32 -0.86 0.18
CA ALA A 21 -17.56 -0.65 0.91
C ALA A 21 -17.52 0.63 1.75
N ASP A 22 -16.38 0.90 2.39
CA ASP A 22 -16.23 2.07 3.26
C ASP A 22 -16.04 3.37 2.49
N GLY A 23 -15.47 3.30 1.28
CA GLY A 23 -15.19 4.46 0.44
C GLY A 23 -13.97 5.27 0.88
N LYS A 24 -13.54 5.12 2.12
CA LYS A 24 -12.36 5.78 2.68
C LYS A 24 -12.00 5.08 3.98
N THR A 25 -10.71 5.03 4.30
CA THR A 25 -10.26 4.47 5.57
C THR A 25 -9.10 5.29 6.12
N ASP A 26 -8.99 5.31 7.45
CA ASP A 26 -7.81 5.82 8.13
C ASP A 26 -6.84 4.64 8.30
N TRP A 27 -5.64 4.81 7.75
CA TRP A 27 -4.60 3.77 7.80
C TRP A 27 -3.81 3.91 9.09
N THR A 28 -4.30 3.23 10.13
CA THR A 28 -3.78 3.30 11.49
C THR A 28 -3.05 2.01 11.86
N GLY A 29 -2.48 1.97 13.05
CA GLY A 29 -1.90 0.75 13.60
C GLY A 29 -0.51 0.40 13.08
N VAL A 30 0.13 1.28 12.32
CA VAL A 30 1.50 1.07 11.83
C VAL A 30 2.47 1.29 12.98
N ARG A 31 3.24 0.25 13.34
CA ARG A 31 4.13 0.25 14.51
C ARG A 31 5.58 -0.11 14.16
N ASN A 32 5.99 0.19 12.93
CA ASN A 32 7.38 0.04 12.47
C ASN A 32 7.89 1.43 12.07
N TYR A 33 9.07 1.79 12.52
CA TYR A 33 9.58 3.15 12.29
C TYR A 33 9.79 3.47 10.82
N THR A 34 10.30 2.54 10.03
CA THR A 34 10.48 2.74 8.59
C THR A 34 9.14 2.94 7.89
N ALA A 35 8.16 2.08 8.21
CA ALA A 35 6.81 2.21 7.65
C ALA A 35 6.17 3.53 8.04
N ARG A 36 6.29 3.94 9.32
CA ARG A 36 5.81 5.23 9.78
C ARG A 36 6.42 6.38 8.99
N ASN A 37 7.75 6.34 8.79
CA ASN A 37 8.44 7.39 8.05
C ASN A 37 7.96 7.45 6.61
N ASN A 38 7.63 6.32 6.02
CA ASN A 38 7.04 6.28 4.68
C ASN A 38 5.65 6.90 4.66
N LEU A 39 4.80 6.61 5.65
CA LEU A 39 3.49 7.26 5.77
C LEU A 39 3.64 8.79 5.81
N ARG A 40 4.63 9.28 6.55
CA ARG A 40 4.87 10.72 6.71
C ARG A 40 5.29 11.40 5.41
N LYS A 41 5.80 10.65 4.46
CA LYS A 41 6.20 11.19 3.14
C LYS A 41 5.05 11.17 2.14
N MET A 42 3.97 10.49 2.44
CA MET A 42 2.80 10.45 1.56
C MET A 42 2.11 11.79 1.51
N ARG A 43 1.67 12.18 0.31
CA ARG A 43 0.97 13.44 0.08
C ARG A 43 -0.36 13.18 -0.60
N LYS A 44 -1.33 14.04 -0.36
CA LYS A 44 -2.62 13.97 -1.02
C LYS A 44 -2.44 13.89 -2.53
N GLY A 45 -3.10 12.93 -3.16
CA GLY A 45 -3.01 12.66 -4.58
C GLY A 45 -2.03 11.57 -4.97
N ASP A 46 -1.15 11.13 -4.04
CA ASP A 46 -0.28 10.00 -4.30
C ASP A 46 -1.10 8.73 -4.49
N GLU A 47 -0.59 7.81 -5.31
CA GLU A 47 -1.25 6.53 -5.56
C GLU A 47 -0.60 5.41 -4.77
N VAL A 48 -1.43 4.48 -4.31
CA VAL A 48 -1.01 3.44 -3.38
C VAL A 48 -1.51 2.09 -3.88
N LEU A 49 -0.57 1.17 -4.10
CA LEU A 49 -0.94 -0.22 -4.40
C LEU A 49 -1.39 -0.89 -3.11
N PHE A 50 -2.56 -1.51 -3.13
CA PHE A 50 -3.13 -2.20 -1.99
C PHE A 50 -2.82 -3.69 -2.10
N TYR A 51 -2.04 -4.21 -1.15
CA TYR A 51 -1.53 -5.57 -1.17
C TYR A 51 -2.17 -6.38 -0.05
N HIS A 52 -2.77 -7.52 -0.42
CA HIS A 52 -3.22 -8.51 0.55
C HIS A 52 -2.05 -9.39 0.96
N SER A 53 -1.68 -9.33 2.24
CA SER A 53 -0.65 -10.22 2.80
C SER A 53 -1.28 -11.54 3.24
N GLY A 54 -0.50 -12.39 3.91
CA GLY A 54 -0.99 -13.69 4.33
C GLY A 54 -0.99 -14.69 3.18
N GLU A 55 -2.09 -15.38 2.97
CA GLU A 55 -2.19 -16.40 1.94
C GLU A 55 -2.26 -15.84 0.53
N ASP A 56 -2.95 -14.70 0.36
CA ASP A 56 -3.16 -14.12 -0.98
C ASP A 56 -1.87 -13.66 -1.63
N LYS A 57 -1.05 -12.93 -0.91
CA LYS A 57 0.22 -12.37 -1.38
C LYS A 57 0.08 -11.74 -2.76
N ALA A 58 -0.80 -10.75 -2.88
CA ALA A 58 -1.12 -10.14 -4.17
C ALA A 58 -1.55 -8.68 -4.04
N VAL A 59 -1.19 -7.88 -5.05
CA VAL A 59 -1.75 -6.54 -5.23
C VAL A 59 -3.13 -6.69 -5.85
N VAL A 60 -4.12 -6.08 -5.24
CA VAL A 60 -5.53 -6.25 -5.64
C VAL A 60 -6.20 -4.97 -6.10
N GLY A 61 -5.63 -3.82 -5.77
CA GLY A 61 -6.24 -2.55 -6.16
C GLY A 61 -5.29 -1.38 -6.04
N ILE A 62 -5.77 -0.23 -6.51
CA ILE A 62 -5.07 1.04 -6.42
C ILE A 62 -5.90 1.97 -5.55
N ALA A 63 -5.32 2.45 -4.48
CA ALA A 63 -5.89 3.48 -3.63
C ALA A 63 -5.21 4.82 -3.91
N LYS A 64 -5.70 5.87 -3.30
CA LYS A 64 -5.09 7.20 -3.36
C LYS A 64 -5.06 7.80 -1.97
N VAL A 65 -4.06 8.63 -1.71
CA VAL A 65 -3.98 9.38 -0.45
C VAL A 65 -4.93 10.56 -0.55
N VAL A 66 -5.91 10.62 0.36
CA VAL A 66 -6.85 11.74 0.41
C VAL A 66 -6.57 12.70 1.55
N HIS A 67 -5.78 12.28 2.53
CA HIS A 67 -5.28 13.13 3.60
C HIS A 67 -3.89 12.66 4.01
N GLY A 68 -2.92 13.57 4.02
CA GLY A 68 -1.54 13.25 4.40
C GLY A 68 -1.40 12.94 5.89
N ALA A 69 -0.19 12.65 6.31
CA ALA A 69 0.09 12.13 7.65
C ALA A 69 -0.41 13.03 8.78
N TYR A 70 -0.99 12.39 9.79
CA TYR A 70 -1.43 13.00 11.04
C TYR A 70 -1.17 12.03 12.19
N PRO A 71 -1.19 12.50 13.45
CA PRO A 71 -0.95 11.57 14.57
C PRO A 71 -1.98 10.45 14.60
N ASP A 72 -1.51 9.22 14.79
CA ASP A 72 -2.38 8.04 14.85
C ASP A 72 -3.28 8.12 16.09
N PRO A 73 -4.61 8.19 15.93
CA PRO A 73 -5.52 8.35 17.06
C PRO A 73 -5.70 7.07 17.88
N THR A 74 -5.23 5.92 17.38
CA THR A 74 -5.41 4.64 18.07
C THR A 74 -4.35 4.40 19.13
N GLU A 75 -3.32 5.26 19.22
CA GLU A 75 -2.26 5.13 20.20
C GLU A 75 -1.86 6.50 20.74
N THR A 76 -1.89 6.63 22.05
CA THR A 76 -1.52 7.87 22.73
C THR A 76 -0.06 7.92 23.16
N GLU A 77 0.60 6.77 23.19
CA GLU A 77 2.01 6.69 23.55
C GLU A 77 2.85 6.49 22.30
N GLY A 78 3.97 7.20 22.24
CA GLY A 78 4.86 7.13 21.09
C GLY A 78 4.46 8.09 19.98
N ASP A 79 5.23 8.05 18.92
CA ASP A 79 5.14 9.00 17.81
C ASP A 79 4.75 8.26 16.52
N TRP A 80 3.48 7.93 16.42
CA TRP A 80 2.93 7.14 15.31
C TRP A 80 2.03 8.00 14.44
N SER A 81 1.94 7.61 13.16
CA SER A 81 1.23 8.40 12.16
C SER A 81 0.23 7.55 11.40
N ALA A 82 -0.77 8.21 10.86
CA ALA A 82 -1.78 7.62 9.99
C ALA A 82 -1.96 8.49 8.76
N VAL A 83 -2.52 7.93 7.71
CA VAL A 83 -2.96 8.66 6.51
C VAL A 83 -4.36 8.17 6.17
N ASP A 84 -5.10 8.96 5.38
CA ASP A 84 -6.39 8.52 4.87
C ASP A 84 -6.25 8.08 3.43
N LEU A 85 -6.81 6.93 3.12
CA LEU A 85 -6.81 6.34 1.79
C LEU A 85 -8.24 6.13 1.30
N ALA A 86 -8.45 6.31 0.00
CA ALA A 86 -9.70 6.00 -0.66
C ALA A 86 -9.42 5.07 -1.85
N PRO A 87 -10.37 4.22 -2.25
CA PRO A 87 -10.15 3.38 -3.41
C PRO A 87 -10.16 4.22 -4.68
N SER A 88 -9.29 3.88 -5.62
CA SER A 88 -9.23 4.53 -6.92
C SER A 88 -9.67 3.57 -8.03
N GLU A 89 -9.04 2.38 -8.09
CA GLU A 89 -9.36 1.42 -9.14
C GLU A 89 -9.03 0.01 -8.66
N SER A 90 -9.96 -0.93 -8.87
CA SER A 90 -9.69 -2.34 -8.63
C SER A 90 -8.89 -2.90 -9.80
N LEU A 91 -7.91 -3.75 -9.53
CA LEU A 91 -7.25 -4.48 -10.61
C LEU A 91 -8.21 -5.56 -11.13
N ARG A 92 -8.21 -5.77 -12.43
CA ARG A 92 -9.07 -6.80 -13.05
C ARG A 92 -8.66 -8.20 -12.58
N ARG A 93 -7.37 -8.39 -12.33
CA ARG A 93 -6.82 -9.62 -11.78
C ARG A 93 -5.78 -9.29 -10.72
N PRO A 94 -5.69 -10.07 -9.64
CA PRO A 94 -4.64 -9.86 -8.64
C PRO A 94 -3.26 -10.08 -9.27
N VAL A 95 -2.30 -9.27 -8.86
CA VAL A 95 -0.90 -9.44 -9.27
C VAL A 95 -0.16 -10.05 -8.09
N THR A 96 0.17 -11.34 -8.19
CA THR A 96 0.74 -12.07 -7.07
C THR A 96 2.21 -11.75 -6.87
N LEU A 97 2.68 -11.93 -5.64
CA LEU A 97 4.11 -11.80 -5.33
C LEU A 97 4.94 -12.75 -6.20
N ARG A 98 4.43 -13.95 -6.43
CA ARG A 98 5.09 -14.94 -7.28
C ARG A 98 5.30 -14.41 -8.70
N GLN A 99 4.28 -13.77 -9.28
CA GLN A 99 4.37 -13.15 -10.60
C GLN A 99 5.36 -11.99 -10.58
N ILE A 100 5.34 -11.18 -9.53
CA ILE A 100 6.23 -10.03 -9.39
C ILE A 100 7.70 -10.48 -9.35
N LYS A 101 7.98 -11.58 -8.65
CA LYS A 101 9.35 -12.06 -8.47
C LYS A 101 10.02 -12.51 -9.76
N ILE A 102 9.27 -12.88 -10.78
CA ILE A 102 9.84 -13.37 -12.04
C ILE A 102 9.96 -12.27 -13.10
N VAL A 103 9.53 -11.04 -12.79
CA VAL A 103 9.65 -9.91 -13.72
C VAL A 103 10.96 -9.17 -13.42
N PRO A 104 11.92 -9.16 -14.37
CA PRO A 104 13.24 -8.53 -14.12
C PRO A 104 13.16 -7.07 -13.72
N GLN A 105 12.21 -6.31 -14.26
CA GLN A 105 12.01 -4.90 -13.94
C GLN A 105 11.64 -4.66 -12.48
N LEU A 106 11.14 -5.68 -11.79
CA LEU A 106 10.63 -5.58 -10.42
C LEU A 106 11.58 -6.20 -9.38
N GLU A 107 12.74 -6.69 -9.80
CA GLU A 107 13.66 -7.42 -8.90
C GLU A 107 14.17 -6.58 -7.74
N LYS A 108 14.22 -5.27 -7.88
CA LYS A 108 14.71 -4.36 -6.83
C LYS A 108 13.58 -3.75 -6.01
N MET A 109 12.35 -4.14 -6.28
CA MET A 109 11.20 -3.62 -5.59
C MET A 109 11.27 -3.92 -4.09
N GLN A 110 10.91 -2.95 -3.25
CA GLN A 110 11.00 -3.12 -1.80
C GLN A 110 10.08 -4.22 -1.28
N LEU A 111 8.99 -4.49 -1.98
CA LEU A 111 8.12 -5.62 -1.66
C LEU A 111 8.91 -6.95 -1.58
N ILE A 112 9.89 -7.11 -2.46
CA ILE A 112 10.75 -8.30 -2.49
C ILE A 112 11.89 -8.17 -1.50
N ARG A 113 12.56 -7.02 -1.47
CA ARG A 113 13.77 -6.78 -0.67
C ARG A 113 13.51 -6.61 0.81
N GLN A 114 12.34 -6.06 1.16
CA GLN A 114 11.95 -5.75 2.54
C GLN A 114 10.67 -6.48 2.87
N SER A 115 10.74 -7.81 2.99
CA SER A 115 9.56 -8.66 3.08
C SER A 115 8.68 -8.37 4.30
N ARG A 116 9.24 -7.74 5.35
CA ARG A 116 8.49 -7.42 6.57
C ARG A 116 8.01 -5.98 6.64
N LEU A 117 8.34 -5.17 5.66
CA LEU A 117 7.93 -3.79 5.63
C LEU A 117 6.49 -3.70 5.12
N SER A 118 5.62 -2.99 5.83
CA SER A 118 4.18 -2.92 5.50
C SER A 118 3.80 -1.67 4.72
N VAL A 119 4.66 -0.66 4.67
CA VAL A 119 4.46 0.57 3.90
C VAL A 119 5.76 0.90 3.22
N MET A 120 5.76 1.02 1.91
CA MET A 120 7.00 1.20 1.15
C MET A 120 6.81 2.09 -0.07
N PRO A 121 7.88 2.79 -0.48
CA PRO A 121 7.84 3.50 -1.76
C PRO A 121 7.90 2.53 -2.92
N VAL A 122 7.32 2.95 -4.04
CA VAL A 122 7.31 2.21 -5.30
C VAL A 122 7.73 3.20 -6.38
N THR A 123 8.64 2.79 -7.26
CA THR A 123 9.05 3.69 -8.35
C THR A 123 7.93 3.78 -9.38
N PRO A 124 7.87 4.88 -10.17
CA PRO A 124 6.86 4.99 -11.23
C PRO A 124 6.91 3.81 -12.21
N CYS A 125 8.10 3.32 -12.56
CA CYS A 125 8.24 2.17 -13.46
C CYS A 125 7.65 0.90 -12.85
N GLU A 126 7.93 0.67 -11.57
CA GLU A 126 7.38 -0.49 -10.85
C GLU A 126 5.87 -0.41 -10.76
N PHE A 127 5.34 0.76 -10.43
CA PHE A 127 3.90 0.98 -10.34
C PHE A 127 3.22 0.65 -11.68
N ARG A 128 3.72 1.23 -12.77
CA ARG A 128 3.14 1.01 -14.09
C ARG A 128 3.21 -0.46 -14.53
N ALA A 129 4.32 -1.14 -14.21
CA ALA A 129 4.47 -2.55 -14.54
C ALA A 129 3.42 -3.40 -13.84
N ILE A 130 3.20 -3.16 -12.54
CA ILE A 130 2.21 -3.92 -11.76
C ILE A 130 0.80 -3.64 -12.26
N VAL A 131 0.46 -2.39 -12.52
CA VAL A 131 -0.87 -2.03 -13.03
C VAL A 131 -1.13 -2.71 -14.37
N ARG A 132 -0.12 -2.75 -15.25
CA ARG A 132 -0.24 -3.42 -16.54
C ARG A 132 -0.48 -4.92 -16.36
N MET A 133 0.21 -5.56 -15.40
CA MET A 133 0.02 -6.99 -15.11
C MET A 133 -1.39 -7.29 -14.60
N GLY A 134 -2.03 -6.32 -13.96
CA GLY A 134 -3.38 -6.48 -13.40
C GLY A 134 -4.52 -6.11 -14.34
N GLN A 135 -4.21 -5.76 -15.56
CA GLN A 135 -5.24 -5.39 -16.55
C GLN A 135 -5.93 -6.61 -17.16
#